data_f433bdb02d568ec4ac777219c19a9849
#
_entry.id   f433bdb02d568ec4ac777219c19a9849
#
_cell.length_a   1.000
_cell.length_b   1.000
_cell.length_c   1.000
_cell.angle_alpha   90.00
_cell.angle_beta   90.00
_cell.angle_gamma   90.00
#
_symmetry.space_group_name_H-M   'P 1'
#
loop_
_entity.id
_entity.type
_entity.pdbx_description
1 polymer ?
#
loop_
_entity_poly.entity_id
_entity_poly.type
_entity_poly.pdbx_seq_one_letter_code
_entity_poly.pdbx_strand_id
1 'polypeptide(L)'
;VPHNEIGDVCKDFEEMRLILKKSSEDKLQSDKEEKELIRNISHDLKTPLTAIKGYVEGLRDGIADTPEKQAKYVKTIANKVNDMDKLIDELTIYSRLDANRVLYTFVKFDVSEYFDDCCDEIGTELDAAGIELNYRNHIKEPVIIAADPEQLKRVINNIISNSVKYMAEGRKGKIDIDLYDESDYVHIIIADNGKGIAGKDVSHIFERFYRTDESRNSKQGGS
;
A
#
# COMPACT_ATOMS: atom_id res chain seq x y z
N VAL A 1 -21.13 25.72 51.86
CA VAL A 1 -20.54 26.36 50.69
C VAL A 1 -19.22 25.73 50.19
N PRO A 2 -18.45 24.88 50.88
CA PRO A 2 -17.24 24.27 50.26
C PRO A 2 -17.45 22.88 49.63
N HIS A 3 -18.66 22.40 49.49
CA HIS A 3 -18.87 21.03 49.00
C HIS A 3 -18.74 20.84 47.47
N ASN A 4 -18.77 21.91 46.70
CA ASN A 4 -18.68 21.81 45.21
C ASN A 4 -17.23 21.72 44.71
N GLU A 5 -16.31 22.39 45.34
CA GLU A 5 -14.89 22.45 44.89
C GLU A 5 -14.18 21.10 45.03
N ILE A 6 -14.45 20.34 46.10
CA ILE A 6 -13.89 19.00 46.30
C ILE A 6 -14.47 18.01 45.28
N GLY A 7 -15.77 18.12 44.98
CA GLY A 7 -16.41 17.31 43.94
C GLY A 7 -15.85 17.55 42.53
N ASP A 8 -15.55 18.80 42.20
CA ASP A 8 -14.97 19.18 40.93
C ASP A 8 -13.52 18.69 40.81
N VAL A 9 -12.72 18.83 41.88
CA VAL A 9 -11.34 18.29 41.93
C VAL A 9 -11.34 16.76 41.78
N CYS A 10 -12.29 16.07 42.41
CA CYS A 10 -12.41 14.60 42.22
C CYS A 10 -12.78 14.21 40.81
N LYS A 11 -13.62 14.96 40.11
CA LYS A 11 -13.94 14.75 38.70
C LYS A 11 -12.75 14.99 37.80
N ASP A 12 -12.06 16.09 37.98
CA ASP A 12 -10.86 16.44 37.20
C ASP A 12 -9.77 15.40 37.39
N PHE A 13 -9.60 14.88 38.62
CA PHE A 13 -8.65 13.79 38.89
C PHE A 13 -9.03 12.47 38.19
N GLU A 14 -10.33 12.13 38.20
CA GLU A 14 -10.81 10.91 37.54
C GLU A 14 -10.70 11.04 36.01
N GLU A 15 -10.99 12.21 35.44
CA GLU A 15 -10.80 12.49 34.01
C GLU A 15 -9.33 12.37 33.64
N MET A 16 -8.42 13.00 34.40
CA MET A 16 -6.98 12.86 34.19
C MET A 16 -6.51 11.40 34.27
N ARG A 17 -7.03 10.64 35.26
CA ARG A 17 -6.73 9.20 35.40
C ARG A 17 -7.16 8.42 34.16
N LEU A 18 -8.34 8.68 33.60
CA LEU A 18 -8.86 8.03 32.41
C LEU A 18 -8.02 8.38 31.17
N ILE A 19 -7.64 9.66 31.03
CA ILE A 19 -6.77 10.13 29.94
C ILE A 19 -5.40 9.43 30.03
N LEU A 20 -4.79 9.40 31.20
CA LEU A 20 -3.50 8.74 31.40
C LEU A 20 -3.57 7.24 31.14
N LYS A 21 -4.65 6.59 31.57
CA LYS A 21 -4.86 5.16 31.29
C LYS A 21 -4.97 4.91 29.80
N LYS A 22 -5.80 5.69 29.10
CA LYS A 22 -5.96 5.60 27.65
C LYS A 22 -4.65 5.85 26.91
N SER A 23 -3.92 6.90 27.26
CA SER A 23 -2.61 7.21 26.67
C SER A 23 -1.60 6.10 26.88
N SER A 24 -1.61 5.42 28.06
CA SER A 24 -0.74 4.27 28.34
C SER A 24 -1.14 3.04 27.52
N GLU A 25 -2.43 2.79 27.36
CA GLU A 25 -2.96 1.70 26.53
C GLU A 25 -2.63 1.92 25.04
N ASP A 26 -2.82 3.14 24.55
CA ASP A 26 -2.48 3.55 23.18
C ASP A 26 -0.97 3.38 22.91
N LYS A 27 -0.13 3.80 23.85
CA LYS A 27 1.33 3.61 23.74
C LYS A 27 1.74 2.14 23.71
N LEU A 28 1.15 1.32 24.59
CA LEU A 28 1.44 -0.12 24.62
C LEU A 28 1.00 -0.81 23.32
N GLN A 29 -0.11 -0.37 22.74
CA GLN A 29 -0.60 -0.87 21.47
C GLN A 29 0.36 -0.48 20.33
N SER A 30 0.79 0.79 20.29
CA SER A 30 1.78 1.28 19.31
C SER A 30 3.11 0.51 19.39
N ASP A 31 3.63 0.27 20.60
CA ASP A 31 4.87 -0.51 20.80
C ASP A 31 4.73 -1.96 20.31
N LYS A 32 3.53 -2.57 20.43
CA LYS A 32 3.27 -3.91 19.89
C LYS A 32 3.24 -3.92 18.36
N GLU A 33 2.55 -2.95 17.78
CA GLU A 33 2.45 -2.79 16.33
C GLU A 33 3.82 -2.57 15.69
N GLU A 34 4.69 -1.74 16.31
CA GLU A 34 6.05 -1.52 15.86
C GLU A 34 6.89 -2.82 15.88
N LYS A 35 6.80 -3.60 16.96
CA LYS A 35 7.51 -4.90 17.05
C LYS A 35 7.02 -5.91 16.01
N GLU A 36 5.72 -5.97 15.78
CA GLU A 36 5.14 -6.82 14.74
C GLU A 36 5.58 -6.40 13.34
N LEU A 37 5.64 -5.10 13.09
CA LEU A 37 6.16 -4.54 11.85
C LEU A 37 7.60 -4.99 11.60
N ILE A 38 8.50 -4.75 12.55
CA ILE A 38 9.92 -5.10 12.42
C ILE A 38 10.06 -6.61 12.14
N ARG A 39 9.28 -7.44 12.82
CA ARG A 39 9.27 -8.88 12.60
C ARG A 39 8.81 -9.25 11.18
N ASN A 40 7.72 -8.66 10.73
CA ASN A 40 7.14 -8.95 9.41
C ASN A 40 8.07 -8.48 8.29
N ILE A 41 8.62 -7.27 8.39
CA ILE A 41 9.60 -6.76 7.41
C ILE A 41 10.86 -7.63 7.39
N SER A 42 11.39 -8.02 8.55
CA SER A 42 12.56 -8.89 8.63
C SER A 42 12.34 -10.23 7.92
N HIS A 43 11.13 -10.79 8.07
CA HIS A 43 10.73 -12.01 7.38
C HIS A 43 10.60 -11.78 5.87
N ASP A 44 9.95 -10.68 5.47
CA ASP A 44 9.67 -10.37 4.07
C ASP A 44 10.92 -9.95 3.29
N LEU A 45 11.94 -9.39 3.95
CA LEU A 45 13.27 -9.16 3.38
C LEU A 45 14.11 -10.44 3.29
N LYS A 46 13.99 -11.35 4.27
CA LYS A 46 14.76 -12.60 4.28
C LYS A 46 14.38 -13.52 3.11
N THR A 47 13.12 -13.52 2.70
CA THR A 47 12.62 -14.37 1.62
C THR A 47 13.30 -14.07 0.28
N PRO A 48 13.26 -12.85 -0.28
CA PRO A 48 13.94 -12.51 -1.52
C PRO A 48 15.46 -12.64 -1.40
N LEU A 49 16.05 -12.30 -0.25
CA LEU A 49 17.47 -12.44 -0.01
C LEU A 49 17.93 -13.90 -0.11
N THR A 50 17.16 -14.84 0.46
CA THR A 50 17.46 -16.28 0.36
C THR A 50 17.37 -16.75 -1.08
N ALA A 51 16.37 -16.28 -1.85
CA ALA A 51 16.25 -16.59 -3.27
C ALA A 51 17.44 -16.06 -4.08
N ILE A 52 17.82 -14.79 -3.89
CA ILE A 52 18.99 -14.17 -4.54
C ILE A 52 20.23 -15.03 -4.25
N LYS A 53 20.46 -15.38 -2.99
CA LYS A 53 21.61 -16.21 -2.61
C LYS A 53 21.61 -17.55 -3.35
N GLY A 54 20.48 -18.24 -3.42
CA GLY A 54 20.38 -19.52 -4.14
C GLY A 54 20.65 -19.39 -5.64
N TYR A 55 20.16 -18.34 -6.30
CA TYR A 55 20.43 -18.11 -7.72
C TYR A 55 21.90 -17.72 -7.97
N VAL A 56 22.51 -16.92 -7.09
CA VAL A 56 23.94 -16.59 -7.18
C VAL A 56 24.81 -17.84 -6.98
N GLU A 57 24.49 -18.68 -6.01
CA GLU A 57 25.17 -19.96 -5.80
C GLU A 57 25.01 -20.87 -7.03
N GLY A 58 23.81 -20.95 -7.60
CA GLY A 58 23.56 -21.71 -8.84
C GLY A 58 24.34 -21.22 -10.05
N LEU A 59 24.55 -19.90 -10.18
CA LEU A 59 25.44 -19.33 -11.20
C LEU A 59 26.91 -19.69 -10.94
N ARG A 60 27.37 -19.54 -9.68
CA ARG A 60 28.76 -19.82 -9.29
C ARG A 60 29.11 -21.31 -9.46
N ASP A 61 28.20 -22.19 -9.06
CA ASP A 61 28.42 -23.64 -9.08
C ASP A 61 28.14 -24.30 -10.45
N GLY A 62 27.84 -23.48 -11.48
CA GLY A 62 27.65 -23.93 -12.84
C GLY A 62 26.32 -24.67 -13.09
N ILE A 63 25.35 -24.57 -12.16
CA ILE A 63 24.02 -25.16 -12.31
C ILE A 63 23.27 -24.50 -13.49
N ALA A 64 23.50 -23.19 -13.68
CA ALA A 64 23.05 -22.46 -14.87
C ALA A 64 24.04 -22.70 -16.01
N ASP A 65 23.97 -23.85 -16.62
CA ASP A 65 24.91 -24.42 -17.61
C ASP A 65 24.69 -23.88 -19.04
N THR A 66 23.62 -23.13 -19.28
CA THR A 66 23.33 -22.50 -20.59
C THR A 66 23.16 -21.00 -20.50
N PRO A 67 23.42 -20.24 -21.58
CA PRO A 67 23.20 -18.79 -21.61
C PRO A 67 21.76 -18.39 -21.26
N GLU A 68 20.77 -19.18 -21.67
CA GLU A 68 19.36 -18.92 -21.40
C GLU A 68 19.05 -19.08 -19.90
N LYS A 69 19.59 -20.13 -19.25
CA LYS A 69 19.47 -20.33 -17.81
C LYS A 69 20.16 -19.21 -17.03
N GLN A 70 21.36 -18.81 -17.46
CA GLN A 70 22.10 -17.69 -16.84
C GLN A 70 21.30 -16.39 -16.94
N ALA A 71 20.76 -16.07 -18.12
CA ALA A 71 19.92 -14.89 -18.33
C ALA A 71 18.66 -14.93 -17.45
N LYS A 72 18.03 -16.10 -17.35
CA LYS A 72 16.86 -16.31 -16.46
C LYS A 72 17.23 -16.07 -14.98
N TYR A 73 18.35 -16.58 -14.51
CA TYR A 73 18.82 -16.41 -13.13
C TYR A 73 19.11 -14.96 -12.83
N VAL A 74 19.84 -14.27 -13.71
CA VAL A 74 20.15 -12.83 -13.58
C VAL A 74 18.86 -12.00 -13.54
N LYS A 75 17.90 -12.26 -14.45
CA LYS A 75 16.60 -11.59 -14.46
C LYS A 75 15.84 -11.81 -13.16
N THR A 76 15.88 -13.04 -12.62
CA THR A 76 15.19 -13.36 -11.36
C THR A 76 15.85 -12.63 -10.18
N ILE A 77 17.18 -12.57 -10.14
CA ILE A 77 17.92 -11.80 -9.13
C ILE A 77 17.52 -10.33 -9.20
N ALA A 78 17.54 -9.71 -10.40
CA ALA A 78 17.15 -8.32 -10.58
C ALA A 78 15.71 -8.04 -10.10
N ASN A 79 14.77 -8.91 -10.43
CA ASN A 79 13.39 -8.78 -9.94
C ASN A 79 13.31 -8.86 -8.40
N LYS A 80 14.10 -9.76 -7.78
CA LYS A 80 14.09 -9.90 -6.31
C LYS A 80 14.75 -8.72 -5.60
N VAL A 81 15.75 -8.08 -6.22
CA VAL A 81 16.31 -6.81 -5.73
C VAL A 81 15.26 -5.71 -5.79
N ASN A 82 14.56 -5.56 -6.91
CA ASN A 82 13.47 -4.58 -7.04
C ASN A 82 12.33 -4.82 -6.02
N ASP A 83 12.00 -6.09 -5.73
CA ASP A 83 11.03 -6.42 -4.67
C ASP A 83 11.53 -5.92 -3.29
N MET A 84 12.84 -6.06 -3.01
CA MET A 84 13.43 -5.57 -1.75
C MET A 84 13.45 -4.05 -1.66
N ASP A 85 13.78 -3.35 -2.75
CA ASP A 85 13.76 -1.88 -2.78
C ASP A 85 12.37 -1.34 -2.45
N LYS A 86 11.30 -1.94 -2.99
CA LYS A 86 9.92 -1.57 -2.65
C LYS A 86 9.62 -1.74 -1.15
N LEU A 87 10.08 -2.83 -0.53
CA LEU A 87 9.90 -3.06 0.92
C LEU A 87 10.66 -2.04 1.76
N ILE A 88 11.85 -1.62 1.33
CA ILE A 88 12.64 -0.59 2.01
C ILE A 88 11.96 0.77 1.90
N ASP A 89 11.40 1.10 0.75
CA ASP A 89 10.64 2.32 0.54
C ASP A 89 9.40 2.36 1.45
N GLU A 90 8.65 1.25 1.55
CA GLU A 90 7.52 1.12 2.45
C GLU A 90 7.93 1.35 3.92
N LEU A 91 9.06 0.77 4.34
CA LEU A 91 9.60 0.96 5.68
C LEU A 91 10.02 2.43 5.94
N THR A 92 10.66 3.05 4.96
CA THR A 92 11.13 4.44 5.06
C THR A 92 9.96 5.39 5.27
N ILE A 93 8.85 5.15 4.57
CA ILE A 93 7.64 5.95 4.71
C ILE A 93 6.97 5.70 6.05
N TYR A 94 6.91 4.44 6.49
CA TYR A 94 6.42 4.13 7.82
C TYR A 94 7.18 4.92 8.89
N SER A 95 8.51 4.89 8.86
CA SER A 95 9.36 5.63 9.80
C SER A 95 9.11 7.14 9.77
N ARG A 96 8.79 7.72 8.59
CA ARG A 96 8.46 9.14 8.45
C ARG A 96 7.06 9.48 8.95
N LEU A 97 6.08 8.61 8.72
CA LEU A 97 4.70 8.76 9.18
C LEU A 97 4.62 8.71 10.71
N ASP A 98 5.33 7.76 11.34
CA ASP A 98 5.34 7.58 12.79
C ASP A 98 5.99 8.77 13.52
N ALA A 99 6.98 9.40 12.88
CA ALA A 99 7.63 10.61 13.40
C ALA A 99 6.84 11.90 13.12
N ASN A 100 5.63 11.85 12.54
CA ASN A 100 4.87 13.02 12.05
C ASN A 100 5.70 13.94 11.14
N ARG A 101 6.67 13.37 10.37
CA ARG A 101 7.68 14.08 9.58
C ARG A 101 7.45 14.00 8.08
N VAL A 102 6.29 13.56 7.63
CA VAL A 102 5.96 13.61 6.20
C VAL A 102 5.73 15.08 5.85
N LEU A 103 6.69 15.64 5.14
CA LEU A 103 6.53 16.96 4.53
C LEU A 103 5.73 16.76 3.23
N TYR A 104 4.46 17.11 3.27
CA TYR A 104 3.62 17.14 2.08
C TYR A 104 3.89 18.42 1.29
N THR A 105 4.04 18.27 -0.02
CA THR A 105 4.18 19.40 -0.94
C THR A 105 2.84 19.64 -1.64
N PHE A 106 1.94 20.38 -0.97
CA PHE A 106 0.65 20.70 -1.56
C PHE A 106 0.81 21.72 -2.68
N VAL A 107 0.36 21.35 -3.87
CA VAL A 107 0.25 22.22 -5.04
C VAL A 107 -1.18 22.24 -5.56
N LYS A 108 -1.56 23.29 -6.29
CA LYS A 108 -2.85 23.39 -6.93
C LYS A 108 -2.73 22.92 -8.38
N PHE A 109 -3.59 22.01 -8.80
CA PHE A 109 -3.63 21.50 -10.17
C PHE A 109 -5.06 21.08 -10.55
N ASP A 110 -5.32 20.99 -11.85
CA ASP A 110 -6.57 20.45 -12.37
C ASP A 110 -6.58 18.92 -12.20
N VAL A 111 -7.62 18.41 -11.56
CA VAL A 111 -7.72 16.99 -11.26
C VAL A 111 -7.95 16.15 -12.54
N SER A 112 -8.63 16.70 -13.53
CA SER A 112 -8.89 16.00 -14.80
C SER A 112 -7.60 15.83 -15.58
N GLU A 113 -6.82 16.91 -15.77
CA GLU A 113 -5.52 16.84 -16.45
C GLU A 113 -4.57 15.85 -15.74
N TYR A 114 -4.53 15.90 -14.42
CA TYR A 114 -3.69 15.00 -13.62
C TYR A 114 -4.07 13.51 -13.83
N PHE A 115 -5.38 13.21 -13.84
CA PHE A 115 -5.84 11.83 -14.03
C PHE A 115 -5.72 11.36 -15.48
N ASP A 116 -5.86 12.23 -16.46
CA ASP A 116 -5.60 11.92 -17.86
C ASP A 116 -4.16 11.45 -18.05
N ASP A 117 -3.17 12.21 -17.53
CA ASP A 117 -1.75 11.84 -17.56
C ASP A 117 -1.46 10.54 -16.81
N CYS A 118 -2.02 10.38 -15.60
CA CYS A 118 -1.85 9.16 -14.81
C CYS A 118 -2.42 7.93 -15.50
N CYS A 119 -3.61 8.03 -16.10
CA CYS A 119 -4.29 6.92 -16.76
C CYS A 119 -3.60 6.51 -18.05
N ASP A 120 -3.00 7.44 -18.80
CA ASP A 120 -2.19 7.14 -19.99
C ASP A 120 -0.94 6.32 -19.62
N GLU A 121 -0.25 6.70 -18.53
CA GLU A 121 0.92 5.96 -18.05
C GLU A 121 0.52 4.56 -17.55
N ILE A 122 -0.49 4.47 -16.69
CA ILE A 122 -1.00 3.20 -16.13
C ILE A 122 -1.54 2.29 -17.24
N GLY A 123 -2.25 2.87 -18.24
CA GLY A 123 -2.80 2.12 -19.38
C GLY A 123 -1.73 1.37 -20.14
N THR A 124 -0.59 2.01 -20.39
CA THR A 124 0.55 1.37 -21.06
C THR A 124 1.09 0.16 -20.29
N GLU A 125 1.19 0.25 -18.96
CA GLU A 125 1.64 -0.85 -18.12
C GLU A 125 0.62 -2.00 -18.06
N LEU A 126 -0.67 -1.67 -17.94
CA LEU A 126 -1.76 -2.65 -17.89
C LEU A 126 -1.93 -3.39 -19.21
N ASP A 127 -1.81 -2.72 -20.35
CA ASP A 127 -1.85 -3.33 -21.68
C ASP A 127 -0.73 -4.36 -21.84
N ALA A 128 0.48 -4.04 -21.39
CA ALA A 128 1.60 -4.99 -21.38
C ALA A 128 1.34 -6.23 -20.50
N ALA A 129 0.50 -6.09 -19.46
CA ALA A 129 0.05 -7.16 -18.60
C ALA A 129 -1.23 -7.88 -19.12
N GLY A 130 -1.81 -7.44 -20.24
CA GLY A 130 -3.04 -8.00 -20.82
C GLY A 130 -4.31 -7.64 -20.03
N ILE A 131 -4.28 -6.55 -19.26
CA ILE A 131 -5.38 -6.06 -18.44
C ILE A 131 -6.00 -4.84 -19.13
N GLU A 132 -7.32 -4.82 -19.24
CA GLU A 132 -8.07 -3.73 -19.85
C GLU A 132 -8.29 -2.60 -18.83
N LEU A 133 -7.89 -1.37 -19.20
CA LEU A 133 -8.20 -0.16 -18.45
C LEU A 133 -9.34 0.61 -19.14
N ASN A 134 -10.37 0.95 -18.38
CA ASN A 134 -11.41 1.89 -18.83
C ASN A 134 -11.41 3.11 -17.90
N TYR A 135 -10.97 4.23 -18.40
CA TYR A 135 -11.04 5.50 -17.70
C TYR A 135 -12.22 6.33 -18.20
N ARG A 136 -13.02 6.87 -17.30
CA ARG A 136 -14.16 7.74 -17.58
C ARG A 136 -14.11 8.97 -16.68
N ASN A 137 -13.91 10.10 -17.29
CA ASN A 137 -13.98 11.39 -16.62
C ASN A 137 -15.38 12.00 -16.81
N HIS A 138 -16.11 12.19 -15.71
CA HIS A 138 -17.45 12.77 -15.70
C HIS A 138 -17.47 14.23 -15.27
N ILE A 139 -16.32 14.81 -14.94
CA ILE A 139 -16.14 16.22 -14.58
C ILE A 139 -16.28 17.06 -15.84
N LYS A 140 -17.17 18.07 -15.82
CA LYS A 140 -17.46 18.92 -16.97
C LYS A 140 -16.71 20.24 -16.97
N GLU A 141 -16.46 20.77 -15.79
CA GLU A 141 -15.78 22.05 -15.57
C GLU A 141 -14.43 21.80 -14.90
N PRO A 142 -13.38 22.58 -15.18
CA PRO A 142 -12.09 22.43 -14.51
C PRO A 142 -12.21 22.48 -12.99
N VAL A 143 -11.75 21.45 -12.30
CA VAL A 143 -11.76 21.37 -10.84
C VAL A 143 -10.34 21.39 -10.30
N ILE A 144 -10.01 22.49 -9.63
CA ILE A 144 -8.70 22.67 -9.02
C ILE A 144 -8.68 22.11 -7.60
N ILE A 145 -7.84 21.12 -7.37
CA ILE A 145 -7.60 20.58 -6.03
C ILE A 145 -6.25 21.02 -5.48
N ALA A 146 -6.10 21.01 -4.15
CA ALA A 146 -4.83 21.20 -3.48
C ALA A 146 -4.38 19.87 -2.87
N ALA A 147 -3.41 19.22 -3.49
CA ALA A 147 -2.89 17.93 -3.06
C ALA A 147 -1.38 17.84 -3.32
N ASP A 148 -0.75 16.80 -2.77
CA ASP A 148 0.61 16.42 -3.13
C ASP A 148 0.51 15.38 -4.27
N PRO A 149 0.89 15.75 -5.52
CA PRO A 149 0.71 14.88 -6.69
C PRO A 149 1.52 13.59 -6.59
N GLU A 150 2.70 13.62 -5.98
CA GLU A 150 3.55 12.44 -5.78
C GLU A 150 2.88 11.43 -4.83
N GLN A 151 2.32 11.94 -3.71
CA GLN A 151 1.62 11.07 -2.77
C GLN A 151 0.30 10.55 -3.35
N LEU A 152 -0.42 11.37 -4.12
CA LEU A 152 -1.62 10.94 -4.81
C LEU A 152 -1.32 9.85 -5.85
N LYS A 153 -0.29 10.04 -6.68
CA LYS A 153 0.18 9.02 -7.65
C LYS A 153 0.52 7.71 -6.94
N ARG A 154 1.14 7.80 -5.78
CA ARG A 154 1.48 6.64 -4.97
C ARG A 154 0.25 5.88 -4.46
N VAL A 155 -0.79 6.59 -4.01
CA VAL A 155 -2.06 5.97 -3.60
C VAL A 155 -2.68 5.21 -4.78
N ILE A 156 -2.75 5.85 -5.94
CA ILE A 156 -3.29 5.24 -7.17
C ILE A 156 -2.50 3.98 -7.53
N ASN A 157 -1.18 4.09 -7.60
CA ASN A 157 -0.31 2.97 -7.96
C ASN A 157 -0.42 1.79 -6.97
N ASN A 158 -0.60 2.05 -5.68
CA ASN A 158 -0.82 1.00 -4.68
C ASN A 158 -2.14 0.25 -4.92
N ILE A 159 -3.22 0.97 -5.25
CA ILE A 159 -4.52 0.37 -5.56
C ILE A 159 -4.41 -0.46 -6.84
N ILE A 160 -3.86 0.11 -7.92
CA ILE A 160 -3.68 -0.57 -9.21
C ILE A 160 -2.80 -1.82 -9.07
N SER A 161 -1.67 -1.71 -8.36
CA SER A 161 -0.79 -2.86 -8.11
C SER A 161 -1.49 -3.98 -7.35
N ASN A 162 -2.34 -3.64 -6.38
CA ASN A 162 -3.17 -4.62 -5.69
C ASN A 162 -4.19 -5.25 -6.63
N SER A 163 -4.89 -4.45 -7.45
CA SER A 163 -5.83 -4.95 -8.45
C SER A 163 -5.18 -5.94 -9.40
N VAL A 164 -4.00 -5.61 -9.94
CA VAL A 164 -3.21 -6.51 -10.82
C VAL A 164 -2.83 -7.80 -10.10
N LYS A 165 -2.32 -7.70 -8.87
CA LYS A 165 -1.86 -8.83 -8.07
C LYS A 165 -2.96 -9.83 -7.73
N TYR A 166 -4.19 -9.33 -7.52
CA TYR A 166 -5.32 -10.16 -7.10
C TYR A 166 -6.34 -10.41 -8.23
N MET A 167 -5.91 -10.25 -9.49
CA MET A 167 -6.74 -10.62 -10.64
C MET A 167 -7.18 -12.08 -10.56
N ALA A 168 -8.41 -12.34 -10.99
CA ALA A 168 -8.95 -13.68 -11.03
C ALA A 168 -8.40 -14.43 -12.26
N GLU A 169 -7.94 -15.66 -12.04
CA GLU A 169 -7.50 -16.53 -13.12
C GLU A 169 -8.67 -16.94 -14.04
N GLY A 170 -8.38 -17.16 -15.31
CA GLY A 170 -9.35 -17.68 -16.28
C GLY A 170 -10.29 -16.65 -16.90
N ARG A 171 -10.13 -15.35 -16.57
CA ARG A 171 -10.83 -14.25 -17.27
C ARG A 171 -9.88 -13.10 -17.58
N LYS A 172 -10.22 -12.31 -18.61
CA LYS A 172 -9.47 -11.09 -18.94
C LYS A 172 -9.57 -10.12 -17.77
N GLY A 173 -8.43 -9.64 -17.28
CA GLY A 173 -8.36 -8.63 -16.25
C GLY A 173 -8.96 -7.31 -16.75
N LYS A 174 -9.69 -6.61 -15.88
CA LYS A 174 -10.32 -5.33 -16.17
C LYS A 174 -10.24 -4.43 -14.96
N ILE A 175 -9.86 -3.17 -15.19
CA ILE A 175 -9.87 -2.10 -14.20
C ILE A 175 -10.67 -0.93 -14.78
N ASP A 176 -11.66 -0.46 -14.04
CA ASP A 176 -12.44 0.74 -14.37
C ASP A 176 -12.02 1.85 -13.40
N ILE A 177 -11.75 3.05 -13.93
CA ILE A 177 -11.48 4.27 -13.15
C ILE A 177 -12.53 5.30 -13.56
N ASP A 178 -13.33 5.76 -12.59
CA ASP A 178 -14.33 6.79 -12.78
C ASP A 178 -14.02 8.01 -11.91
N LEU A 179 -14.08 9.18 -12.50
CA LEU A 179 -13.84 10.47 -11.85
C LEU A 179 -15.11 11.32 -11.89
N TYR A 180 -15.56 11.77 -10.72
CA TYR A 180 -16.77 12.60 -10.55
C TYR A 180 -16.48 13.81 -9.67
N ASP A 181 -17.15 14.90 -9.93
CA ASP A 181 -17.29 16.03 -9.02
C ASP A 181 -18.69 16.03 -8.39
N GLU A 182 -18.75 16.07 -7.08
CA GLU A 182 -20.01 16.17 -6.34
C GLU A 182 -19.88 17.14 -5.17
N SER A 183 -20.57 18.28 -5.29
CA SER A 183 -20.54 19.34 -4.28
C SER A 183 -19.12 19.87 -4.03
N ASP A 184 -18.56 19.59 -2.84
CA ASP A 184 -17.23 20.06 -2.42
C ASP A 184 -16.13 18.95 -2.54
N TYR A 185 -16.47 17.82 -3.16
CA TYR A 185 -15.60 16.65 -3.23
C TYR A 185 -15.38 16.18 -4.66
N VAL A 186 -14.18 15.66 -4.90
CA VAL A 186 -13.88 14.84 -6.07
C VAL A 186 -13.88 13.38 -5.67
N HIS A 187 -14.67 12.58 -6.34
CA HIS A 187 -14.75 11.13 -6.13
C HIS A 187 -13.94 10.42 -7.19
N ILE A 188 -13.00 9.58 -6.73
CA ILE A 188 -12.19 8.71 -7.57
C ILE A 188 -12.62 7.28 -7.26
N ILE A 189 -13.25 6.62 -8.21
CA ILE A 189 -13.71 5.24 -8.07
C ILE A 189 -12.80 4.35 -8.90
N ILE A 190 -12.12 3.41 -8.26
CA ILE A 190 -11.29 2.40 -8.92
C ILE A 190 -11.92 1.05 -8.63
N ALA A 191 -12.34 0.35 -9.68
CA ALA A 191 -12.99 -0.95 -9.58
C ALA A 191 -12.24 -1.99 -10.43
N ASP A 192 -12.02 -3.17 -9.87
CA ASP A 192 -11.41 -4.29 -10.58
C ASP A 192 -12.36 -5.50 -10.65
N ASN A 193 -12.11 -6.40 -11.59
CA ASN A 193 -12.81 -7.67 -11.67
C ASN A 193 -12.01 -8.82 -11.05
N GLY A 194 -11.15 -8.57 -10.07
CA GLY A 194 -10.32 -9.54 -9.38
C GLY A 194 -11.09 -10.53 -8.48
N LYS A 195 -10.37 -11.15 -7.56
CA LYS A 195 -10.92 -12.15 -6.62
C LYS A 195 -11.86 -11.52 -5.59
N GLY A 196 -11.79 -10.20 -5.42
CA GLY A 196 -12.51 -9.47 -4.39
C GLY A 196 -11.91 -9.68 -2.99
N ILE A 197 -12.55 -9.05 -2.00
CA ILE A 197 -12.16 -9.11 -0.59
C ILE A 197 -13.30 -9.77 0.19
N ALA A 198 -12.98 -10.78 1.00
CA ALA A 198 -13.98 -11.45 1.82
C ALA A 198 -14.60 -10.45 2.83
N GLY A 199 -15.92 -10.52 3.04
CA GLY A 199 -16.63 -9.55 3.88
C GLY A 199 -16.08 -9.40 5.29
N LYS A 200 -15.52 -10.47 5.87
CA LYS A 200 -14.84 -10.44 7.18
C LYS A 200 -13.56 -9.61 7.20
N ASP A 201 -12.91 -9.44 6.03
CA ASP A 201 -11.62 -8.77 5.92
C ASP A 201 -11.79 -7.28 5.55
N VAL A 202 -12.95 -6.87 5.00
CA VAL A 202 -13.20 -5.50 4.51
C VAL A 202 -13.01 -4.44 5.60
N SER A 203 -13.39 -4.72 6.85
CA SER A 203 -13.21 -3.79 7.97
C SER A 203 -11.75 -3.60 8.38
N HIS A 204 -10.86 -4.51 7.96
CA HIS A 204 -9.46 -4.55 8.37
C HIS A 204 -8.49 -4.12 7.27
N ILE A 205 -8.94 -3.91 6.02
CA ILE A 205 -8.03 -3.60 4.89
C ILE A 205 -7.24 -2.31 5.05
N PHE A 206 -7.69 -1.38 5.89
CA PHE A 206 -6.99 -0.15 6.23
C PHE A 206 -6.17 -0.25 7.53
N GLU A 207 -6.24 -1.40 8.21
CA GLU A 207 -5.37 -1.64 9.35
C GLU A 207 -3.93 -1.86 8.86
N ARG A 208 -3.00 -1.27 9.57
CA ARG A 208 -1.57 -1.37 9.23
C ARG A 208 -1.15 -2.84 9.29
N PHE A 209 -0.46 -3.31 8.24
CA PHE A 209 0.10 -4.68 8.13
C PHE A 209 -0.94 -5.80 8.09
N TYR A 210 -2.22 -5.48 7.97
CA TYR A 210 -3.24 -6.49 7.77
C TYR A 210 -3.04 -7.16 6.40
N ARG A 211 -3.01 -8.48 6.40
CA ARG A 211 -2.95 -9.32 5.20
C ARG A 211 -3.86 -10.50 5.39
N THR A 212 -4.67 -10.80 4.41
CA THR A 212 -5.54 -11.99 4.44
C THR A 212 -4.72 -13.28 4.46
N ASP A 213 -5.24 -14.36 5.04
CA ASP A 213 -4.56 -15.66 5.10
C ASP A 213 -4.23 -16.21 3.70
N GLU A 214 -5.08 -15.96 2.71
CA GLU A 214 -4.83 -16.33 1.31
C GLU A 214 -3.61 -15.58 0.72
N SER A 215 -3.41 -14.32 1.10
CA SER A 215 -2.25 -13.55 0.65
C SER A 215 -0.93 -14.02 1.27
N ARG A 216 -0.98 -14.70 2.42
CA ARG A 216 0.18 -15.37 3.04
C ARG A 216 0.57 -16.64 2.31
N ASN A 217 -0.43 -17.38 1.80
CA ASN A 217 -0.22 -18.66 1.11
C ASN A 217 0.17 -18.49 -0.37
N SER A 218 -0.15 -17.38 -1.02
CA SER A 218 0.23 -17.13 -2.42
C SER A 218 1.75 -16.96 -2.65
N LYS A 219 2.57 -16.98 -1.58
CA LYS A 219 4.05 -17.07 -1.66
C LYS A 219 4.57 -18.48 -1.91
N GLN A 220 3.72 -19.50 -1.91
CA GLN A 220 4.07 -20.86 -2.28
C GLN A 220 3.57 -21.17 -3.70
N GLY A 221 4.47 -21.07 -4.67
CA GLY A 221 4.22 -21.60 -5.99
C GLY A 221 4.09 -20.56 -7.09
N GLY A 222 5.20 -20.20 -7.60
CA GLY A 222 5.43 -19.66 -8.92
C GLY A 222 6.70 -20.26 -9.42
N SER A 223 6.58 -21.41 -10.04
CA SER A 223 7.61 -22.01 -10.90
C SER A 223 7.91 -21.11 -12.10
#